data_230d33429dc521ecd3f0b3ebf1d75daf
#
_entry.id   230d33429dc521ecd3f0b3ebf1d75daf
#
_cell.length_a   1.000
_cell.length_b   1.000
_cell.length_c   1.000
_cell.angle_alpha   90.00
_cell.angle_beta   90.00
_cell.angle_gamma   90.00
#
_symmetry.space_group_name_H-M   'P 1'
#
loop_
_entity.id
_entity.type
_entity.pdbx_description
1 polymer ?
#
loop_
_entity_poly.entity_id
_entity_poly.type
_entity_poly.pdbx_seq_one_letter_code
_entity_poly.pdbx_strand_id
1 'polypeptide(L)'
;MQFCPNCGIKLDDDATFCSECGFDIKNNKSPTVKSSDNEILGNNRLVIGGLIAVAIFILAIGIFCLNSGDVTVGEASFNIPAGFEENMDLRKDNEPTPYGGALYARFYVDGNGNMIGLGVSSGTDYSYVDLTSFFEAQNAVKKNIGGKDGWLWREWINQDTNGQSQYGYVFSYLDGENMVIISASEEYLIEEVIV
;
A
#
# COMPACT_ATOMS: atom_id res chain seq x y z
N MET A 1 -15.33 -26.99 -24.83
CA MET A 1 -14.57 -25.90 -24.20
C MET A 1 -14.38 -24.81 -25.21
N GLN A 2 -14.94 -23.63 -24.96
CA GLN A 2 -14.75 -22.46 -25.83
C GLN A 2 -13.92 -21.36 -25.15
N PHE A 3 -13.28 -20.55 -25.96
CA PHE A 3 -12.49 -19.40 -25.49
C PHE A 3 -13.07 -18.11 -26.08
N CYS A 4 -13.01 -17.04 -25.33
CA CYS A 4 -13.44 -15.74 -25.81
C CYS A 4 -12.57 -15.27 -26.98
N PRO A 5 -13.14 -14.98 -28.17
CA PRO A 5 -12.34 -14.55 -29.33
C PRO A 5 -11.75 -13.15 -29.14
N ASN A 6 -12.21 -12.35 -28.18
CA ASN A 6 -11.73 -11.00 -27.91
C ASN A 6 -10.62 -10.93 -26.89
N CYS A 7 -10.69 -11.71 -25.79
CA CYS A 7 -9.70 -11.65 -24.69
C CYS A 7 -9.02 -12.98 -24.36
N GLY A 8 -9.41 -14.08 -25.03
CA GLY A 8 -8.76 -15.40 -24.89
C GLY A 8 -9.11 -16.17 -23.61
N ILE A 9 -9.95 -15.63 -22.71
CA ILE A 9 -10.33 -16.32 -21.47
C ILE A 9 -11.18 -17.55 -21.77
N LYS A 10 -11.06 -18.59 -20.95
CA LYS A 10 -11.86 -19.80 -21.04
C LYS A 10 -13.29 -19.53 -20.57
N LEU A 11 -14.26 -19.97 -21.35
CA LEU A 11 -15.67 -19.80 -21.10
C LEU A 11 -16.38 -21.14 -20.96
N ASP A 12 -17.54 -21.11 -20.31
CA ASP A 12 -18.46 -22.26 -20.30
C ASP A 12 -19.05 -22.48 -21.69
N ASP A 13 -19.38 -23.74 -22.01
CA ASP A 13 -19.80 -24.11 -23.36
C ASP A 13 -21.14 -23.46 -23.80
N ASP A 14 -21.92 -22.92 -22.88
CA ASP A 14 -23.21 -22.24 -23.06
C ASP A 14 -23.13 -20.72 -22.84
N ALA A 15 -21.95 -20.16 -22.59
CA ALA A 15 -21.79 -18.74 -22.35
C ALA A 15 -22.20 -17.90 -23.58
N THR A 16 -23.09 -16.96 -23.35
CA THR A 16 -23.57 -16.00 -24.38
C THR A 16 -22.78 -14.71 -24.40
N PHE A 17 -22.14 -14.36 -23.27
CA PHE A 17 -21.30 -13.17 -23.06
C PHE A 17 -20.05 -13.56 -22.31
N CYS A 18 -18.95 -12.87 -22.57
CA CYS A 18 -17.73 -12.98 -21.78
C CYS A 18 -17.85 -12.09 -20.53
N SER A 19 -17.72 -12.67 -19.34
CA SER A 19 -17.78 -11.96 -18.06
C SER A 19 -16.63 -10.96 -17.86
N GLU A 20 -15.47 -11.22 -18.50
CA GLU A 20 -14.29 -10.39 -18.34
C GLU A 20 -14.24 -9.16 -19.26
N CYS A 21 -14.67 -9.30 -20.51
CA CYS A 21 -14.56 -8.21 -21.49
C CYS A 21 -15.88 -7.79 -22.11
N GLY A 22 -17.02 -8.38 -21.71
CA GLY A 22 -18.36 -8.05 -22.20
C GLY A 22 -18.62 -8.44 -23.67
N PHE A 23 -17.73 -9.20 -24.31
CA PHE A 23 -17.90 -9.62 -25.69
C PHE A 23 -19.13 -10.53 -25.87
N ASP A 24 -20.01 -10.18 -26.78
CA ASP A 24 -21.20 -10.98 -27.11
C ASP A 24 -20.78 -12.12 -28.05
N ILE A 25 -20.72 -13.32 -27.48
CA ILE A 25 -20.24 -14.52 -28.17
C ILE A 25 -21.23 -14.99 -29.23
N LYS A 26 -22.53 -14.82 -28.95
CA LYS A 26 -23.59 -15.26 -29.83
C LYS A 26 -23.68 -14.41 -31.10
N ASN A 27 -23.40 -13.12 -30.99
CA ASN A 27 -23.48 -12.18 -32.12
C ASN A 27 -22.10 -11.79 -32.66
N ASN A 28 -21.02 -12.33 -32.08
CA ASN A 28 -19.62 -12.03 -32.45
C ASN A 28 -19.31 -10.53 -32.47
N LYS A 29 -19.79 -9.79 -31.46
CA LYS A 29 -19.68 -8.34 -31.36
C LYS A 29 -18.94 -7.93 -30.09
N SER A 30 -17.91 -7.11 -30.27
CA SER A 30 -17.33 -6.33 -29.16
C SER A 30 -18.37 -5.34 -28.62
N PRO A 31 -18.34 -5.03 -27.31
CA PRO A 31 -19.21 -3.99 -26.78
C PRO A 31 -18.94 -2.70 -27.54
N THR A 32 -19.88 -2.29 -28.37
CA THR A 32 -19.85 -1.00 -29.03
C THR A 32 -20.18 0.02 -27.93
N VAL A 33 -19.20 0.78 -27.50
CA VAL A 33 -19.46 2.08 -26.88
C VAL A 33 -20.20 2.87 -27.96
N LYS A 34 -21.50 3.02 -27.80
CA LYS A 34 -22.29 3.93 -28.63
C LYS A 34 -21.78 5.33 -28.31
N SER A 35 -20.88 5.83 -29.11
CA SER A 35 -20.77 7.27 -29.30
C SER A 35 -22.07 7.71 -29.95
N SER A 36 -22.97 8.29 -29.16
CA SER A 36 -24.11 9.01 -29.71
C SER A 36 -23.56 10.23 -30.38
N ASP A 37 -23.48 10.14 -31.72
CA ASP A 37 -23.35 11.34 -32.57
C ASP A 37 -24.59 12.21 -32.35
N ASN A 38 -24.37 13.28 -31.64
CA ASN A 38 -24.88 14.62 -31.72
C ASN A 38 -26.15 14.92 -32.52
N GLU A 39 -27.13 15.38 -31.78
CA GLU A 39 -27.81 16.62 -32.19
C GLU A 39 -27.46 17.75 -31.20
N ILE A 40 -26.61 18.66 -31.66
CA ILE A 40 -26.35 19.94 -31.00
C ILE A 40 -27.57 20.81 -31.24
N LEU A 41 -28.46 20.90 -30.27
CA LEU A 41 -29.31 22.09 -30.00
C LEU A 41 -30.23 21.78 -28.80
N GLY A 42 -29.93 22.40 -27.67
CA GLY A 42 -30.89 22.59 -26.60
C GLY A 42 -30.80 21.65 -25.41
N ASN A 43 -29.73 21.76 -24.59
CA ASN A 43 -29.89 21.65 -23.15
C ASN A 43 -28.55 21.91 -22.43
N ASN A 44 -28.29 23.15 -22.11
CA ASN A 44 -27.16 23.59 -21.27
C ASN A 44 -27.14 22.90 -19.88
N ARG A 45 -28.21 22.22 -19.47
CA ARG A 45 -28.31 21.51 -18.21
C ARG A 45 -27.53 20.18 -18.19
N LEU A 46 -27.45 19.47 -19.32
CA LEU A 46 -26.72 18.19 -19.41
C LEU A 46 -25.20 18.38 -19.49
N VAL A 47 -24.75 19.44 -20.18
CA VAL A 47 -23.32 19.79 -20.27
C VAL A 47 -22.80 20.27 -18.93
N ILE A 48 -23.61 21.06 -18.19
CA ILE A 48 -23.26 21.53 -16.83
C ILE A 48 -23.21 20.35 -15.85
N GLY A 49 -24.15 19.40 -15.95
CA GLY A 49 -24.16 18.19 -15.12
C GLY A 49 -22.93 17.29 -15.37
N GLY A 50 -22.52 17.11 -16.62
CA GLY A 50 -21.33 16.35 -16.99
C GLY A 50 -20.02 17.00 -16.52
N LEU A 51 -19.92 18.32 -16.66
CA LEU A 51 -18.75 19.08 -16.18
C LEU A 51 -18.65 19.07 -14.64
N ILE A 52 -19.77 19.12 -13.93
CA ILE A 52 -19.81 19.02 -12.46
C ILE A 52 -19.40 17.60 -12.02
N ALA A 53 -19.88 16.55 -12.69
CA ALA A 53 -19.48 15.17 -12.37
C ALA A 53 -17.99 14.92 -12.60
N VAL A 54 -17.41 15.43 -13.69
CA VAL A 54 -15.98 15.36 -13.96
C VAL A 54 -15.18 16.20 -12.96
N ALA A 55 -15.66 17.39 -12.59
CA ALA A 55 -15.02 18.21 -11.57
C ALA A 55 -15.05 17.56 -10.17
N ILE A 56 -16.17 16.91 -9.79
CA ILE A 56 -16.28 16.14 -8.55
C ILE A 56 -15.35 14.92 -8.59
N PHE A 57 -15.24 14.23 -9.74
CA PHE A 57 -14.35 13.09 -9.89
C PHE A 57 -12.87 13.50 -9.82
N ILE A 58 -12.49 14.62 -10.43
CA ILE A 58 -11.14 15.19 -10.33
C ILE A 58 -10.85 15.67 -8.90
N LEU A 59 -11.84 16.30 -8.23
CA LEU A 59 -11.71 16.67 -6.82
C LEU A 59 -11.59 15.44 -5.90
N ALA A 60 -12.34 14.37 -6.16
CA ALA A 60 -12.23 13.13 -5.40
C ALA A 60 -10.85 12.46 -5.60
N ILE A 61 -10.35 12.41 -6.84
CA ILE A 61 -8.98 11.94 -7.12
C ILE A 61 -7.96 12.87 -6.48
N GLY A 62 -8.15 14.20 -6.57
CA GLY A 62 -7.26 15.18 -5.93
C GLY A 62 -7.24 15.07 -4.40
N ILE A 63 -8.37 14.81 -3.77
CA ILE A 63 -8.47 14.55 -2.31
C ILE A 63 -7.82 13.21 -1.97
N PHE A 64 -7.95 12.19 -2.83
CA PHE A 64 -7.32 10.88 -2.63
C PHE A 64 -5.79 10.94 -2.78
N CYS A 65 -5.28 11.79 -3.71
CA CYS A 65 -3.84 12.04 -3.86
C CYS A 65 -3.27 12.99 -2.80
N LEU A 66 -4.12 13.77 -2.11
CA LEU A 66 -3.69 14.70 -1.05
C LEU A 66 -3.60 14.04 0.33
N ASN A 67 -3.97 12.78 0.48
CA ASN A 67 -3.88 12.04 1.74
C ASN A 67 -2.63 11.14 1.87
N SER A 68 -1.67 11.23 0.95
CA SER A 68 -0.30 10.82 1.24
C SER A 68 0.30 11.93 2.12
N GLY A 69 0.59 11.63 3.35
CA GLY A 69 1.06 12.64 4.30
C GLY A 69 2.39 12.26 4.90
N ASP A 70 3.30 13.25 5.01
CA ASP A 70 4.49 13.10 5.83
C ASP A 70 4.06 12.90 7.28
N VAL A 71 4.52 11.80 7.88
CA VAL A 71 4.26 11.46 9.28
C VAL A 71 5.59 11.42 10.00
N THR A 72 5.62 12.02 11.19
CA THR A 72 6.78 11.94 12.08
C THR A 72 6.52 10.89 13.16
N VAL A 73 7.46 9.95 13.30
CA VAL A 73 7.45 8.92 14.36
C VAL A 73 8.76 9.05 15.14
N GLY A 74 8.68 9.44 16.41
CA GLY A 74 9.87 9.86 17.15
C GLY A 74 10.55 11.03 16.44
N GLU A 75 11.79 10.85 16.00
CA GLU A 75 12.59 11.85 15.27
C GLU A 75 12.68 11.57 13.75
N ALA A 76 12.12 10.47 13.28
CA ALA A 76 12.15 10.09 11.87
C ALA A 76 10.87 10.49 11.13
N SER A 77 11.01 10.87 9.86
CA SER A 77 9.90 11.23 8.98
C SER A 77 9.66 10.13 7.95
N PHE A 78 8.40 9.91 7.62
CA PHE A 78 7.94 8.88 6.69
C PHE A 78 6.84 9.42 5.80
N ASN A 79 6.75 8.92 4.58
CA ASN A 79 5.65 9.20 3.68
C ASN A 79 4.65 8.02 3.74
N ILE A 80 3.41 8.26 4.17
CA ILE A 80 2.38 7.22 4.20
C ILE A 80 1.63 7.25 2.88
N PRO A 81 1.62 6.12 2.11
CA PRO A 81 0.90 6.05 0.86
C PRO A 81 -0.60 6.31 1.04
N ALA A 82 -1.24 6.88 0.00
CA ALA A 82 -2.67 7.15 0.03
C ALA A 82 -3.49 5.88 0.25
N GLY A 83 -4.55 5.98 1.04
CA GLY A 83 -5.45 4.86 1.34
C GLY A 83 -5.07 4.04 2.57
N PHE A 84 -3.95 4.34 3.21
CA PHE A 84 -3.61 3.77 4.52
C PHE A 84 -4.17 4.61 5.65
N GLU A 85 -4.77 3.95 6.64
CA GLU A 85 -5.33 4.57 7.85
C GLU A 85 -4.58 4.08 9.08
N GLU A 86 -4.27 5.00 10.00
CA GLU A 86 -3.57 4.66 11.25
C GLU A 86 -4.48 3.85 12.19
N ASN A 87 -3.95 2.74 12.70
CA ASN A 87 -4.57 2.00 13.79
C ASN A 87 -4.12 2.60 15.13
N MET A 88 -4.96 3.45 15.70
CA MET A 88 -4.68 4.18 16.94
C MET A 88 -4.53 3.28 18.16
N ASP A 89 -5.11 2.08 18.16
CA ASP A 89 -5.01 1.13 19.29
C ASP A 89 -3.60 0.53 19.44
N LEU A 90 -2.83 0.53 18.35
CA LEU A 90 -1.46 0.00 18.30
C LEU A 90 -0.38 1.10 18.40
N ARG A 91 -0.80 2.35 18.51
CA ARG A 91 0.10 3.50 18.61
C ARG A 91 0.94 3.43 19.89
N LYS A 92 2.24 3.71 19.77
CA LYS A 92 3.17 3.85 20.88
C LYS A 92 3.83 5.22 20.81
N ASP A 93 3.86 5.89 21.96
CA ASP A 93 4.51 7.19 22.12
C ASP A 93 5.38 7.15 23.36
N ASN A 94 6.70 7.25 23.17
CA ASN A 94 7.68 7.34 24.24
C ASN A 94 7.66 6.14 25.23
N GLU A 95 7.45 4.93 24.71
CA GLU A 95 7.51 3.71 25.51
C GLU A 95 8.96 3.39 25.90
N PRO A 96 9.31 3.18 27.17
CA PRO A 96 10.68 2.88 27.57
C PRO A 96 11.16 1.55 26.98
N THR A 97 12.38 1.51 26.46
CA THR A 97 13.00 0.27 25.99
C THR A 97 13.86 -0.41 27.06
N PRO A 98 14.04 -1.73 27.02
CA PRO A 98 14.90 -2.44 27.96
C PRO A 98 16.37 -2.01 27.93
N TYR A 99 16.81 -1.38 26.85
CA TYR A 99 18.20 -0.93 26.62
C TYR A 99 18.38 0.57 26.82
N GLY A 100 17.42 1.22 27.50
CA GLY A 100 17.35 2.68 27.60
C GLY A 100 16.72 3.32 26.36
N GLY A 101 16.41 4.61 26.47
CA GLY A 101 15.74 5.33 25.39
C GLY A 101 14.24 5.05 25.30
N ALA A 102 13.66 5.46 24.20
CA ALA A 102 12.22 5.43 23.97
C ALA A 102 11.87 4.80 22.61
N LEU A 103 10.77 4.05 22.58
CA LEU A 103 10.17 3.49 21.38
C LEU A 103 8.93 4.31 21.00
N TYR A 104 8.88 4.68 19.74
CA TYR A 104 7.70 5.25 19.06
C TYR A 104 7.25 4.28 17.97
N ALA A 105 5.96 4.00 17.87
CA ALA A 105 5.45 3.13 16.82
C ALA A 105 4.11 3.60 16.27
N ARG A 106 3.91 3.35 14.97
CA ARG A 106 2.66 3.60 14.23
C ARG A 106 2.35 2.41 13.35
N PHE A 107 1.07 2.12 13.18
CA PHE A 107 0.61 1.02 12.34
C PHE A 107 -0.50 1.53 11.44
N TYR A 108 -0.42 1.18 10.17
CA TYR A 108 -1.35 1.61 9.14
C TYR A 108 -1.86 0.39 8.38
N VAL A 109 -3.13 0.45 7.96
CA VAL A 109 -3.78 -0.60 7.17
C VAL A 109 -4.56 0.07 6.05
N ASP A 110 -4.49 -0.49 4.84
CA ASP A 110 -5.31 -0.06 3.70
C ASP A 110 -6.61 -0.87 3.59
N GLY A 111 -7.51 -0.46 2.67
CA GLY A 111 -8.77 -1.15 2.41
C GLY A 111 -8.62 -2.57 1.85
N ASN A 112 -7.43 -2.98 1.40
CA ASN A 112 -7.12 -4.32 0.89
C ASN A 112 -6.49 -5.23 1.95
N GLY A 113 -6.21 -4.69 3.14
CA GLY A 113 -5.55 -5.40 4.23
C GLY A 113 -4.02 -5.39 4.16
N ASN A 114 -3.42 -4.57 3.28
CA ASN A 114 -1.99 -4.31 3.34
C ASN A 114 -1.66 -3.52 4.60
N MET A 115 -0.49 -3.79 5.17
CA MET A 115 -0.06 -3.20 6.44
C MET A 115 1.29 -2.53 6.30
N ILE A 116 1.46 -1.45 7.07
CA ILE A 116 2.72 -0.75 7.29
C ILE A 116 2.87 -0.53 8.79
N GLY A 117 3.97 -1.01 9.37
CA GLY A 117 4.37 -0.73 10.74
C GLY A 117 5.64 0.11 10.73
N LEU A 118 5.66 1.20 11.47
CA LEU A 118 6.79 2.08 11.66
C LEU A 118 7.22 2.05 13.11
N GLY A 119 8.49 1.78 13.36
CA GLY A 119 9.09 1.81 14.68
C GLY A 119 10.35 2.66 14.68
N VAL A 120 10.48 3.55 15.66
CA VAL A 120 11.68 4.33 15.89
C VAL A 120 12.10 4.20 17.34
N SER A 121 13.30 3.71 17.56
CA SER A 121 13.91 3.66 18.89
C SER A 121 14.96 4.76 18.98
N SER A 122 14.72 5.74 19.86
CA SER A 122 15.57 6.90 20.08
C SER A 122 16.23 6.86 21.44
N GLY A 123 17.46 7.40 21.51
CA GLY A 123 18.21 7.49 22.79
C GLY A 123 18.68 6.15 23.35
N THR A 124 18.67 5.09 22.53
CA THR A 124 19.20 3.78 22.88
C THR A 124 20.67 3.71 22.49
N ASP A 125 21.54 3.33 23.42
CA ASP A 125 22.94 3.10 23.11
C ASP A 125 23.12 1.71 22.48
N TYR A 126 23.25 1.67 21.16
CA TYR A 126 23.49 0.44 20.41
C TYR A 126 24.96 0.01 20.35
N SER A 127 25.88 0.75 20.97
CA SER A 127 27.31 0.43 20.95
C SER A 127 27.65 -0.91 21.62
N TYR A 128 26.79 -1.35 22.52
CA TYR A 128 26.93 -2.62 23.24
C TYR A 128 26.17 -3.78 22.58
N VAL A 129 25.43 -3.54 21.50
CA VAL A 129 24.64 -4.55 20.80
C VAL A 129 25.38 -4.97 19.54
N ASP A 130 25.67 -6.25 19.40
CA ASP A 130 26.14 -6.80 18.13
C ASP A 130 24.96 -6.89 17.15
N LEU A 131 24.66 -5.76 16.51
CA LEU A 131 23.56 -5.65 15.53
C LEU A 131 23.77 -6.60 14.36
N THR A 132 25.03 -6.88 13.97
CA THR A 132 25.32 -7.79 12.85
C THR A 132 24.87 -9.20 13.19
N SER A 133 25.31 -9.74 14.32
CA SER A 133 24.88 -11.07 14.79
C SER A 133 23.37 -11.13 15.02
N PHE A 134 22.76 -10.05 15.53
CA PHE A 134 21.32 -9.98 15.72
C PHE A 134 20.56 -10.13 14.38
N PHE A 135 20.95 -9.39 13.37
CA PHE A 135 20.28 -9.44 12.06
C PHE A 135 20.59 -10.72 11.28
N GLU A 136 21.81 -11.26 11.39
CA GLU A 136 22.18 -12.56 10.81
C GLU A 136 21.33 -13.70 11.40
N ALA A 137 21.03 -13.67 12.68
CA ALA A 137 20.14 -14.63 13.32
C ALA A 137 18.70 -14.60 12.79
N GLN A 138 18.26 -13.46 12.22
CA GLN A 138 16.98 -13.31 11.55
C GLN A 138 17.04 -13.72 10.04
N ASN A 139 18.18 -14.20 9.56
CA ASN A 139 18.47 -14.39 8.12
C ASN A 139 18.31 -13.10 7.30
N ALA A 140 18.58 -11.96 7.92
CA ALA A 140 18.50 -10.67 7.25
C ALA A 140 19.64 -10.50 6.25
N VAL A 141 19.34 -9.83 5.14
CA VAL A 141 20.32 -9.49 4.12
C VAL A 141 20.54 -7.97 4.11
N LYS A 142 21.80 -7.57 3.90
CA LYS A 142 22.12 -6.14 3.70
C LYS A 142 21.49 -5.65 2.41
N LYS A 143 20.79 -4.53 2.46
CA LYS A 143 20.10 -3.93 1.31
C LYS A 143 20.07 -2.42 1.43
N ASN A 144 20.15 -1.73 0.29
CA ASN A 144 19.85 -0.32 0.19
C ASN A 144 18.41 -0.17 -0.32
N ILE A 145 17.55 0.51 0.43
CA ILE A 145 16.17 0.80 0.06
C ILE A 145 15.92 2.29 0.32
N GLY A 146 15.42 3.02 -0.68
CA GLY A 146 15.16 4.46 -0.57
C GLY A 146 16.39 5.29 -0.18
N GLY A 147 17.60 4.83 -0.55
CA GLY A 147 18.88 5.50 -0.20
C GLY A 147 19.39 5.21 1.22
N LYS A 148 18.68 4.41 2.02
CA LYS A 148 19.11 3.98 3.36
C LYS A 148 19.77 2.60 3.30
N ASP A 149 20.96 2.46 3.84
CA ASP A 149 21.63 1.17 4.00
C ASP A 149 21.14 0.48 5.26
N GLY A 150 20.66 -0.74 5.14
CA GLY A 150 20.03 -1.46 6.24
C GLY A 150 20.01 -2.96 6.04
N TRP A 151 19.14 -3.61 6.81
CA TRP A 151 18.95 -5.04 6.85
C TRP A 151 17.50 -5.35 6.53
N LEU A 152 17.27 -6.25 5.58
CA LEU A 152 15.95 -6.72 5.16
C LEU A 152 15.78 -8.19 5.48
N TRP A 153 14.66 -8.56 6.10
CA TRP A 153 14.28 -9.96 6.33
C TRP A 153 12.78 -10.16 6.20
N ARG A 154 12.35 -11.40 6.23
CA ARG A 154 10.94 -11.78 6.28
C ARG A 154 10.57 -12.24 7.67
N GLU A 155 9.47 -11.78 8.19
CA GLU A 155 8.96 -12.13 9.50
C GLU A 155 7.44 -12.29 9.48
N TRP A 156 6.93 -12.99 10.47
CA TRP A 156 5.51 -13.04 10.73
C TRP A 156 5.05 -11.68 11.27
N ILE A 157 4.11 -11.05 10.57
CA ILE A 157 3.64 -9.70 10.91
C ILE A 157 2.20 -9.67 11.41
N ASN A 158 1.39 -10.64 11.03
CA ASN A 158 -0.01 -10.71 11.45
C ASN A 158 -0.61 -12.09 11.20
N GLN A 159 -1.84 -12.26 11.68
CA GLN A 159 -2.71 -13.39 11.39
C GLN A 159 -3.99 -12.87 10.74
N ASP A 160 -4.36 -13.40 9.59
CA ASP A 160 -5.59 -13.01 8.92
C ASP A 160 -6.84 -13.46 9.71
N THR A 161 -8.02 -13.03 9.27
CA THR A 161 -9.31 -13.37 9.89
C THR A 161 -9.63 -14.87 9.88
N ASN A 162 -8.92 -15.65 9.06
CA ASN A 162 -9.04 -17.11 8.95
C ASN A 162 -7.99 -17.84 9.79
N GLY A 163 -7.15 -17.11 10.51
CA GLY A 163 -6.08 -17.66 11.34
C GLY A 163 -4.84 -18.06 10.54
N GLN A 164 -4.71 -17.63 9.27
CA GLN A 164 -3.51 -17.86 8.49
C GLN A 164 -2.44 -16.84 8.85
N SER A 165 -1.21 -17.32 9.05
CA SER A 165 -0.06 -16.46 9.32
C SER A 165 0.28 -15.63 8.09
N GLN A 166 0.30 -14.32 8.24
CA GLN A 166 0.73 -13.39 7.22
C GLN A 166 2.19 -13.03 7.44
N TYR A 167 3.03 -13.38 6.49
CA TYR A 167 4.44 -13.00 6.48
C TYR A 167 4.60 -11.73 5.65
N GLY A 168 5.41 -10.82 6.18
CA GLY A 168 5.79 -9.60 5.47
C GLY A 168 7.29 -9.41 5.46
N TYR A 169 7.67 -8.21 5.13
CA TYR A 169 9.05 -7.76 5.05
C TYR A 169 9.33 -6.79 6.18
N VAL A 170 10.51 -6.89 6.77
CA VAL A 170 11.00 -5.95 7.78
C VAL A 170 12.33 -5.39 7.30
N PHE A 171 12.46 -4.08 7.30
CA PHE A 171 13.67 -3.37 6.98
C PHE A 171 14.09 -2.51 8.17
N SER A 172 15.33 -2.62 8.59
CA SER A 172 15.88 -1.82 9.68
C SER A 172 17.16 -1.14 9.27
N TYR A 173 17.29 0.12 9.63
CA TYR A 173 18.49 0.93 9.40
C TYR A 173 18.75 1.88 10.57
N LEU A 174 19.97 2.40 10.65
CA LEU A 174 20.33 3.45 11.60
C LEU A 174 20.23 4.82 10.90
N ASP A 175 19.54 5.75 11.57
CA ASP A 175 19.49 7.16 11.18
C ASP A 175 20.02 8.01 12.34
N GLY A 176 21.31 8.32 12.26
CA GLY A 176 22.04 8.88 13.39
C GLY A 176 22.12 7.88 14.56
N GLU A 177 21.60 8.29 15.72
CA GLU A 177 21.50 7.46 16.92
C GLU A 177 20.18 6.68 17.01
N ASN A 178 19.28 6.87 16.04
CA ASN A 178 17.98 6.21 16.04
C ASN A 178 18.02 4.90 15.25
N MET A 179 17.41 3.86 15.78
CA MET A 179 17.11 2.67 14.99
C MET A 179 15.71 2.79 14.43
N VAL A 180 15.63 2.76 13.11
CA VAL A 180 14.36 2.77 12.38
C VAL A 180 14.04 1.35 11.94
N ILE A 181 12.78 0.95 12.12
CA ILE A 181 12.25 -0.34 11.71
C ILE A 181 10.97 -0.08 10.90
N ILE A 182 10.93 -0.60 9.69
CA ILE A 182 9.75 -0.56 8.82
C ILE A 182 9.32 -1.99 8.56
N SER A 183 8.09 -2.33 8.89
CA SER A 183 7.47 -3.61 8.54
C SER A 183 6.35 -3.36 7.53
N ALA A 184 6.23 -4.23 6.53
CA ALA A 184 5.19 -4.10 5.52
C ALA A 184 4.76 -5.47 4.99
N SER A 185 3.50 -5.60 4.57
CA SER A 185 2.99 -6.80 3.92
C SER A 185 3.70 -7.08 2.60
N GLU A 186 4.12 -6.03 1.89
CA GLU A 186 4.81 -6.10 0.61
C GLU A 186 6.12 -5.29 0.64
N GLU A 187 7.17 -5.79 -0.02
CA GLU A 187 8.50 -5.16 0.02
C GLU A 187 8.50 -3.75 -0.57
N TYR A 188 7.75 -3.50 -1.66
CA TYR A 188 7.71 -2.20 -2.31
C TYR A 188 7.16 -1.07 -1.41
N LEU A 189 6.29 -1.42 -0.45
CA LEU A 189 5.75 -0.45 0.52
C LEU A 189 6.84 0.12 1.43
N ILE A 190 7.92 -0.62 1.69
CA ILE A 190 9.06 -0.13 2.47
C ILE A 190 9.72 1.03 1.75
N GLU A 191 9.91 0.93 0.42
CA GLU A 191 10.52 1.99 -0.37
C GLU A 191 9.62 3.24 -0.45
N GLU A 192 8.30 3.05 -0.56
CA GLU A 192 7.33 4.14 -0.65
C GLU A 192 7.25 4.99 0.62
N VAL A 193 7.55 4.42 1.80
CA VAL A 193 7.47 5.15 3.09
C VAL A 193 8.78 5.83 3.48
N ILE A 194 9.92 5.51 2.86
CA ILE A 194 11.21 6.14 3.15
C ILE A 194 11.27 7.52 2.48
N VAL A 195 11.66 8.54 3.26
CA VAL A 195 11.84 9.94 2.82
C VAL A 195 13.31 10.29 2.72
#